data_c92b06b14f7fa182ec38694737bba24e
#
_entry.id   c92b06b14f7fa182ec38694737bba24e
#
_cell.length_a   1.000
_cell.length_b   1.000
_cell.length_c   1.000
_cell.angle_alpha   90.00
_cell.angle_beta   90.00
_cell.angle_gamma   90.00
#
_symmetry.space_group_name_H-M   'P 1'
#
loop_
_entity.id
_entity.type
_entity.pdbx_description
1 polymer ?
#
loop_
_entity_poly.entity_id
_entity_poly.type
_entity_poly.pdbx_seq_one_letter_code
_entity_poly.pdbx_strand_id
1 'polypeptide(L)'
;SPYLDSFSLKAFESIWTNRRFGRTLYPVTTRRKFITTTGSTMAAASIAPAADADKDAPLLSFGLIADCQYADVDPAGTRFYRQSAAKLDQAVNQLNRHDLRFSLHLGDFIDRDFKSFTELKPVITKLKSRLYHALGNHDFDVEEHLKSKVPSELGLTSTYYAFHHAGFRFLVLDTTEVSTYRYPGKNAATLSAQEELRALAAAGKPYAQSWNGRVSDRQFLWLTEQLKQATDAGESVLVFGHHPILPEEAHCTWNCGALHKLLSQFPCCKAYLNGHRHSGGHQFKDGMHYLTLHGMLDTQDNAFSLAHLHRSCLEIEGFGRQQSRTISFR
;
A
#
# COMPACT_ATOMS: atom_id res chain seq x y z
N SER A 1 29.66 9.92 -8.49
CA SER A 1 30.14 8.83 -9.34
C SER A 1 29.04 8.48 -10.34
N PRO A 2 29.29 8.39 -11.66
CA PRO A 2 28.24 8.23 -12.70
C PRO A 2 27.69 6.80 -12.83
N TYR A 3 27.88 5.93 -11.85
CA TYR A 3 27.50 4.52 -11.91
C TYR A 3 26.05 4.18 -11.54
N LEU A 4 25.31 5.07 -10.90
CA LEU A 4 23.93 4.79 -10.45
C LEU A 4 22.83 5.12 -11.48
N ASP A 5 23.13 5.96 -12.49
CA ASP A 5 22.15 6.34 -13.52
C ASP A 5 22.18 5.49 -14.80
N SER A 6 23.25 4.71 -15.04
CA SER A 6 23.46 4.07 -16.34
C SER A 6 22.93 2.65 -16.47
N PHE A 7 22.67 1.92 -15.38
CA PHE A 7 22.20 0.52 -15.46
C PHE A 7 20.69 0.38 -15.60
N SER A 8 19.92 1.33 -15.09
CA SER A 8 18.43 1.29 -15.16
C SER A 8 17.88 1.68 -16.55
N LEU A 9 18.56 2.53 -17.29
CA LEU A 9 18.04 3.06 -18.57
C LEU A 9 18.29 2.14 -19.79
N LYS A 10 19.39 1.40 -19.82
CA LYS A 10 19.72 0.54 -20.98
C LYS A 10 18.90 -0.74 -21.08
N ALA A 11 18.39 -1.26 -19.96
CA ALA A 11 17.48 -2.40 -19.98
C ALA A 11 16.06 -2.02 -20.45
N PHE A 12 15.70 -0.75 -20.41
CA PHE A 12 14.36 -0.24 -20.74
C PHE A 12 14.17 0.03 -22.23
N GLU A 13 15.21 0.45 -22.96
CA GLU A 13 15.09 0.83 -24.39
C GLU A 13 15.04 -0.37 -25.35
N SER A 14 15.55 -1.54 -24.97
CA SER A 14 15.60 -2.71 -25.86
C SER A 14 14.28 -3.48 -26.01
N ILE A 15 13.27 -3.18 -25.18
CA ILE A 15 11.99 -3.94 -25.16
C ILE A 15 10.90 -3.31 -26.02
N TRP A 16 11.04 -2.04 -26.43
CA TRP A 16 9.98 -1.28 -27.10
C TRP A 16 10.04 -1.19 -28.63
N THR A 17 11.07 -1.74 -29.28
CA THR A 17 11.26 -1.52 -30.73
C THR A 17 10.73 -2.59 -31.67
N ASN A 18 10.07 -3.66 -31.19
CA ASN A 18 9.58 -4.72 -32.10
C ASN A 18 8.18 -5.24 -31.76
N ARG A 19 7.13 -4.50 -32.10
CA ARG A 19 5.83 -5.09 -32.51
C ARG A 19 5.03 -4.11 -33.37
N ARG A 20 5.06 -4.31 -34.68
CA ARG A 20 4.10 -3.73 -35.63
C ARG A 20 2.77 -4.50 -35.50
N PHE A 21 1.70 -3.79 -35.18
CA PHE A 21 0.33 -4.33 -35.24
C PHE A 21 -0.17 -4.39 -36.68
N GLY A 22 -0.43 -5.60 -37.16
CA GLY A 22 -1.19 -5.83 -38.40
C GLY A 22 -2.70 -5.64 -38.13
N ARG A 23 -3.32 -4.69 -38.80
CA ARG A 23 -4.79 -4.54 -38.83
C ARG A 23 -5.41 -5.56 -39.80
N THR A 24 -6.26 -6.43 -39.30
CA THR A 24 -7.15 -7.25 -40.13
C THR A 24 -8.54 -6.66 -40.05
N LEU A 25 -9.02 -6.16 -41.18
CA LEU A 25 -10.38 -5.63 -41.36
C LEU A 25 -11.31 -6.80 -41.73
N TYR A 26 -12.42 -6.96 -41.02
CA TYR A 26 -13.54 -7.83 -41.43
C TYR A 26 -14.73 -6.97 -41.93
N PRO A 27 -15.41 -7.37 -43.02
CA PRO A 27 -16.49 -6.57 -43.60
C PRO A 27 -17.82 -6.78 -42.89
N VAL A 28 -18.53 -5.66 -42.69
CA VAL A 28 -19.89 -5.61 -42.17
C VAL A 28 -20.88 -5.91 -43.33
N THR A 29 -21.69 -6.96 -43.21
CA THR A 29 -22.82 -7.22 -44.06
C THR A 29 -24.13 -6.85 -43.38
N THR A 30 -24.77 -5.82 -43.92
CA THR A 30 -26.15 -5.41 -43.60
C THR A 30 -27.17 -6.32 -44.27
N ARG A 31 -28.12 -6.88 -43.52
CA ARG A 31 -29.40 -7.37 -44.09
C ARG A 31 -30.55 -6.72 -43.32
N ARG A 32 -31.26 -5.81 -44.06
CA ARG A 32 -32.60 -5.35 -43.72
C ARG A 32 -33.60 -6.48 -44.04
N LYS A 33 -34.52 -6.79 -43.14
CA LYS A 33 -35.82 -7.39 -43.44
C LYS A 33 -36.91 -6.56 -42.80
N PHE A 34 -37.80 -6.05 -43.63
CA PHE A 34 -39.11 -5.50 -43.28
C PHE A 34 -40.03 -6.64 -42.87
N ILE A 35 -40.81 -6.49 -41.81
CA ILE A 35 -42.07 -7.18 -41.60
C ILE A 35 -43.06 -6.20 -41.01
N THR A 36 -44.22 -6.13 -41.67
CA THR A 36 -45.37 -5.28 -41.41
C THR A 36 -46.24 -5.77 -40.25
N THR A 37 -46.75 -4.83 -39.54
CA THR A 37 -47.83 -4.63 -38.60
C THR A 37 -48.96 -5.66 -38.56
N THR A 38 -49.35 -6.11 -37.36
CA THR A 38 -50.76 -6.20 -36.94
C THR A 38 -50.82 -5.87 -35.44
N GLY A 39 -51.75 -4.97 -35.10
CA GLY A 39 -51.92 -4.47 -33.74
C GLY A 39 -52.61 -5.45 -32.78
N SER A 40 -52.20 -5.41 -31.55
CA SER A 40 -52.96 -5.83 -30.38
C SER A 40 -52.57 -4.95 -29.21
N THR A 41 -53.53 -4.17 -28.76
CA THR A 41 -53.45 -3.37 -27.52
C THR A 41 -53.31 -4.30 -26.33
N MET A 42 -52.12 -4.34 -25.74
CA MET A 42 -51.92 -4.87 -24.42
C MET A 42 -51.56 -3.74 -23.47
N ALA A 43 -52.23 -3.74 -22.34
CA ALA A 43 -52.02 -2.75 -21.25
C ALA A 43 -50.53 -2.72 -20.84
N ALA A 44 -49.93 -1.53 -20.95
CA ALA A 44 -48.62 -1.27 -20.43
C ALA A 44 -48.69 -1.31 -18.90
N ALA A 45 -48.27 -2.43 -18.31
CA ALA A 45 -47.80 -2.41 -16.94
C ALA A 45 -46.52 -1.56 -16.92
N SER A 46 -46.59 -0.39 -16.29
CA SER A 46 -45.44 0.46 -16.05
C SER A 46 -44.47 -0.31 -15.13
N ILE A 47 -43.47 -0.94 -15.73
CA ILE A 47 -42.29 -1.38 -14.98
C ILE A 47 -41.60 -0.08 -14.57
N ALA A 48 -41.78 0.31 -13.31
CA ALA A 48 -40.96 1.34 -12.68
C ALA A 48 -39.49 0.90 -12.89
N PRO A 49 -38.60 1.79 -13.35
CA PRO A 49 -37.19 1.47 -13.40
C PRO A 49 -36.77 1.10 -11.99
N ALA A 50 -36.20 -0.10 -11.83
CA ALA A 50 -35.53 -0.48 -10.58
C ALA A 50 -34.53 0.63 -10.25
N ALA A 51 -34.74 1.23 -9.11
CA ALA A 51 -34.03 2.42 -8.67
C ALA A 51 -32.51 2.27 -8.81
N ASP A 52 -31.86 3.34 -9.20
CA ASP A 52 -30.40 3.59 -9.18
C ASP A 52 -29.77 3.51 -7.77
N ALA A 53 -30.30 2.66 -6.89
CA ALA A 53 -29.83 2.51 -5.50
C ALA A 53 -28.45 1.83 -5.37
N ASP A 54 -27.81 1.41 -6.48
CA ASP A 54 -26.60 0.58 -6.43
C ASP A 54 -25.36 1.27 -7.05
N LYS A 55 -25.44 2.55 -7.43
CA LYS A 55 -24.28 3.28 -7.98
C LYS A 55 -23.34 3.83 -6.91
N ASP A 56 -23.78 3.92 -5.66
CA ASP A 56 -23.03 4.52 -4.55
C ASP A 56 -22.44 3.50 -3.55
N ALA A 57 -22.82 2.24 -3.63
CA ALA A 57 -22.27 1.23 -2.72
C ALA A 57 -20.80 0.93 -3.04
N PRO A 58 -19.92 0.84 -2.00
CA PRO A 58 -18.53 0.48 -2.22
C PRO A 58 -18.40 -0.95 -2.77
N LEU A 59 -17.44 -1.18 -3.66
CA LEU A 59 -17.09 -2.51 -4.15
C LEU A 59 -16.65 -3.44 -3.01
N LEU A 60 -15.95 -2.88 -2.04
CA LEU A 60 -15.55 -3.51 -0.78
C LEU A 60 -15.11 -2.46 0.24
N SER A 61 -15.07 -2.86 1.52
CA SER A 61 -14.48 -2.07 2.59
C SER A 61 -13.33 -2.82 3.25
N PHE A 62 -12.35 -2.07 3.76
CA PHE A 62 -11.20 -2.64 4.46
C PHE A 62 -10.67 -1.71 5.56
N GLY A 63 -10.04 -2.30 6.59
CA GLY A 63 -9.42 -1.56 7.69
C GLY A 63 -8.00 -1.11 7.35
N LEU A 64 -7.59 0.04 7.88
CA LEU A 64 -6.22 0.55 7.76
C LEU A 64 -5.69 0.99 9.12
N ILE A 65 -4.53 0.47 9.50
CA ILE A 65 -3.81 0.80 10.74
C ILE A 65 -2.34 1.03 10.37
N ALA A 66 -1.68 2.01 10.98
CA ALA A 66 -0.26 2.25 10.81
C ALA A 66 0.40 2.57 12.15
N ASP A 67 1.67 2.18 12.27
CA ASP A 67 2.56 2.62 13.34
C ASP A 67 1.97 2.41 14.76
N CYS A 68 1.55 1.19 15.06
CA CYS A 68 1.13 0.79 16.40
C CYS A 68 2.30 0.90 17.39
N GLN A 69 3.50 0.48 16.96
CA GLN A 69 4.78 0.60 17.70
C GLN A 69 4.68 0.27 19.18
N TYR A 70 4.00 -0.83 19.48
CA TYR A 70 3.85 -1.24 20.86
C TYR A 70 5.18 -1.68 21.49
N ALA A 71 5.44 -1.17 22.67
CA ALA A 71 6.46 -1.67 23.59
C ALA A 71 6.00 -1.45 25.04
N ASP A 72 6.42 -2.31 25.95
CA ASP A 72 6.15 -2.14 27.38
C ASP A 72 7.12 -1.13 28.02
N VAL A 73 7.06 0.12 27.54
CA VAL A 73 7.89 1.23 28.04
C VAL A 73 7.05 2.48 28.26
N ASP A 74 7.59 3.40 29.05
CA ASP A 74 6.94 4.67 29.35
C ASP A 74 6.88 5.60 28.13
N PRO A 75 5.94 6.53 28.08
CA PRO A 75 5.85 7.52 26.98
C PRO A 75 7.14 8.33 26.84
N ALA A 76 7.49 8.66 25.60
CA ALA A 76 8.60 9.55 25.27
C ALA A 76 8.13 10.62 24.27
N GLY A 77 8.07 11.89 24.70
CA GLY A 77 7.52 12.97 23.89
C GLY A 77 6.04 12.69 23.54
N THR A 78 5.72 12.65 22.25
CA THR A 78 4.37 12.34 21.76
C THR A 78 4.09 10.84 21.66
N ARG A 79 5.07 9.96 21.90
CA ARG A 79 4.97 8.52 21.69
C ARG A 79 4.48 7.81 22.95
N PHE A 80 3.34 7.15 22.86
CA PHE A 80 2.64 6.46 23.95
C PHE A 80 2.67 4.94 23.74
N TYR A 81 3.86 4.33 23.84
CA TYR A 81 4.14 2.94 23.48
C TYR A 81 3.21 1.91 24.11
N ARG A 82 3.12 1.90 25.46
CA ARG A 82 2.29 0.92 26.20
C ARG A 82 0.79 1.08 25.89
N GLN A 83 0.33 2.32 25.68
CA GLN A 83 -1.06 2.63 25.38
C GLN A 83 -1.49 2.15 23.98
N SER A 84 -0.55 1.87 23.09
CA SER A 84 -0.85 1.38 21.75
C SER A 84 -1.62 0.06 21.75
N ALA A 85 -1.42 -0.82 22.75
CA ALA A 85 -2.21 -2.05 22.89
C ALA A 85 -3.71 -1.74 23.12
N ALA A 86 -4.04 -0.77 23.97
CA ALA A 86 -5.43 -0.36 24.22
C ALA A 86 -6.01 0.36 22.99
N LYS A 87 -5.21 1.17 22.29
CA LYS A 87 -5.63 1.82 21.04
C LYS A 87 -5.89 0.81 19.94
N LEU A 88 -5.05 -0.22 19.81
CA LEU A 88 -5.24 -1.32 18.87
C LEU A 88 -6.53 -2.09 19.19
N ASP A 89 -6.82 -2.38 20.46
CA ASP A 89 -8.06 -3.03 20.88
C ASP A 89 -9.30 -2.20 20.51
N GLN A 90 -9.27 -0.89 20.71
CA GLN A 90 -10.32 0.02 20.28
C GLN A 90 -10.50 0.00 18.76
N ALA A 91 -9.41 0.04 18.00
CA ALA A 91 -9.45 -0.02 16.54
C ALA A 91 -10.05 -1.35 16.06
N VAL A 92 -9.61 -2.48 16.60
CA VAL A 92 -10.14 -3.81 16.29
C VAL A 92 -11.63 -3.89 16.60
N ASN A 93 -12.06 -3.40 17.76
CA ASN A 93 -13.47 -3.40 18.15
C ASN A 93 -14.32 -2.53 17.20
N GLN A 94 -13.83 -1.39 16.76
CA GLN A 94 -14.53 -0.53 15.81
C GLN A 94 -14.58 -1.17 14.41
N LEU A 95 -13.45 -1.66 13.90
CA LEU A 95 -13.37 -2.33 12.60
C LEU A 95 -14.26 -3.57 12.53
N ASN A 96 -14.38 -4.32 13.62
CA ASN A 96 -15.25 -5.52 13.73
C ASN A 96 -16.75 -5.24 13.66
N ARG A 97 -17.18 -3.97 13.69
CA ARG A 97 -18.58 -3.57 13.50
C ARG A 97 -18.98 -3.50 12.02
N HIS A 98 -17.99 -3.58 11.12
CA HIS A 98 -18.19 -3.47 9.68
C HIS A 98 -17.89 -4.80 8.99
N ASP A 99 -18.53 -5.05 7.84
CA ASP A 99 -18.22 -6.19 6.97
C ASP A 99 -16.98 -5.84 6.13
N LEU A 100 -15.79 -6.19 6.64
CA LEU A 100 -14.53 -5.89 6.00
C LEU A 100 -14.02 -7.09 5.21
N ARG A 101 -13.64 -6.84 3.95
CA ARG A 101 -13.00 -7.85 3.12
C ARG A 101 -11.64 -8.27 3.67
N PHE A 102 -10.90 -7.32 4.21
CA PHE A 102 -9.61 -7.50 4.87
C PHE A 102 -9.29 -6.28 5.73
N SER A 103 -8.19 -6.33 6.46
CA SER A 103 -7.55 -5.16 7.08
C SER A 103 -6.06 -5.17 6.74
N LEU A 104 -5.40 -4.02 6.76
CA LEU A 104 -4.00 -3.84 6.44
C LEU A 104 -3.30 -3.00 7.51
N HIS A 105 -2.22 -3.54 8.07
CA HIS A 105 -1.32 -2.81 8.96
C HIS A 105 -0.08 -2.38 8.15
N LEU A 106 0.20 -1.08 8.13
CA LEU A 106 1.20 -0.47 7.24
C LEU A 106 2.60 -0.37 7.86
N GLY A 107 2.98 -1.37 8.66
CA GLY A 107 4.31 -1.48 9.28
C GLY A 107 4.41 -0.83 10.65
N ASP A 108 5.51 -1.12 11.32
CA ASP A 108 5.77 -0.70 12.69
C ASP A 108 4.70 -1.20 13.66
N PHE A 109 4.48 -2.52 13.66
CA PHE A 109 3.50 -3.15 14.55
C PHE A 109 4.00 -3.13 15.99
N ILE A 110 5.29 -3.44 16.20
CA ILE A 110 5.96 -3.42 17.51
C ILE A 110 7.11 -2.40 17.53
N ASP A 111 7.69 -2.20 18.70
CA ASP A 111 8.93 -1.48 18.93
C ASP A 111 9.75 -2.20 20.01
N ARG A 112 11.08 -2.00 20.01
CA ARG A 112 12.10 -2.28 21.03
C ARG A 112 12.43 -3.73 21.33
N ASP A 113 11.49 -4.66 21.38
CA ASP A 113 11.82 -6.05 21.67
C ASP A 113 10.83 -7.03 21.03
N PHE A 114 11.31 -8.25 20.79
CA PHE A 114 10.54 -9.31 20.14
C PHE A 114 9.33 -9.80 20.97
N LYS A 115 9.37 -9.62 22.28
CA LYS A 115 8.28 -10.02 23.19
C LYS A 115 6.99 -9.23 22.88
N SER A 116 7.14 -8.00 22.37
CA SER A 116 6.01 -7.13 21.98
C SER A 116 5.06 -7.80 21.00
N PHE A 117 5.54 -8.69 20.09
CA PHE A 117 4.66 -9.49 19.22
C PHE A 117 3.74 -10.40 20.03
N THR A 118 4.26 -11.07 21.05
CA THR A 118 3.47 -11.99 21.90
C THR A 118 2.43 -11.21 22.70
N GLU A 119 2.74 -10.01 23.14
CA GLU A 119 1.84 -9.17 23.94
C GLU A 119 0.69 -8.58 23.12
N LEU A 120 0.92 -8.23 21.83
CA LEU A 120 -0.13 -7.74 20.94
C LEU A 120 -0.99 -8.84 20.30
N LYS A 121 -0.50 -10.07 20.23
CA LYS A 121 -1.20 -11.18 19.59
C LYS A 121 -2.62 -11.41 20.11
N PRO A 122 -2.91 -11.39 21.44
CA PRO A 122 -4.27 -11.53 21.95
C PRO A 122 -5.22 -10.42 21.51
N VAL A 123 -4.71 -9.24 21.20
CA VAL A 123 -5.50 -8.10 20.74
C VAL A 123 -5.83 -8.25 19.26
N ILE A 124 -4.80 -8.43 18.44
CA ILE A 124 -4.97 -8.44 16.98
C ILE A 124 -5.73 -9.67 16.47
N THR A 125 -5.65 -10.81 17.17
CA THR A 125 -6.40 -12.03 16.81
C THR A 125 -7.92 -11.90 17.02
N LYS A 126 -8.41 -10.85 17.70
CA LYS A 126 -9.85 -10.54 17.78
C LYS A 126 -10.39 -9.95 16.48
N LEU A 127 -9.52 -9.47 15.58
CA LEU A 127 -9.93 -8.92 14.30
C LEU A 127 -10.58 -10.02 13.44
N LYS A 128 -11.84 -9.78 13.00
CA LYS A 128 -12.62 -10.78 12.24
C LYS A 128 -12.19 -10.86 10.78
N SER A 129 -11.76 -9.75 10.20
CA SER A 129 -11.27 -9.70 8.82
C SER A 129 -9.86 -10.27 8.71
N ARG A 130 -9.52 -10.80 7.53
CA ARG A 130 -8.14 -11.20 7.25
C ARG A 130 -7.21 -10.00 7.38
N LEU A 131 -6.13 -10.15 8.14
CA LEU A 131 -5.11 -9.11 8.31
C LEU A 131 -3.93 -9.36 7.36
N TYR A 132 -3.55 -8.31 6.67
CA TYR A 132 -2.31 -8.20 5.89
C TYR A 132 -1.35 -7.24 6.59
N HIS A 133 -0.03 -7.47 6.46
CA HIS A 133 0.99 -6.60 7.03
C HIS A 133 1.97 -6.12 5.97
N ALA A 134 2.32 -4.83 5.99
CA ALA A 134 3.60 -4.35 5.51
C ALA A 134 4.61 -4.41 6.66
N LEU A 135 5.90 -4.54 6.36
CA LEU A 135 6.97 -4.47 7.35
C LEU A 135 7.44 -3.03 7.54
N GLY A 136 7.63 -2.61 8.78
CA GLY A 136 8.21 -1.33 9.16
C GLY A 136 9.59 -1.48 9.79
N ASN A 137 10.28 -0.37 10.00
CA ASN A 137 11.64 -0.38 10.55
C ASN A 137 11.68 -0.77 12.03
N HIS A 138 10.69 -0.35 12.83
CA HIS A 138 10.61 -0.70 14.24
C HIS A 138 10.26 -2.17 14.48
N ASP A 139 9.66 -2.87 13.51
CA ASP A 139 9.47 -4.33 13.61
C ASP A 139 10.81 -5.08 13.74
N PHE A 140 11.91 -4.47 13.29
CA PHE A 140 13.28 -5.00 13.38
C PHE A 140 14.12 -4.41 14.53
N ASP A 141 13.52 -3.57 15.38
CA ASP A 141 14.16 -3.12 16.63
C ASP A 141 14.05 -4.20 17.71
N VAL A 142 14.60 -5.34 17.39
CA VAL A 142 14.62 -6.56 18.19
C VAL A 142 16.04 -7.11 18.26
N GLU A 143 16.28 -8.12 19.12
CA GLU A 143 17.57 -8.78 19.23
C GLU A 143 18.03 -9.34 17.88
N GLU A 144 19.30 -9.15 17.56
CA GLU A 144 19.86 -9.49 16.24
C GLU A 144 19.54 -10.91 15.76
N HIS A 145 19.57 -11.89 16.65
CA HIS A 145 19.31 -13.30 16.32
C HIS A 145 17.83 -13.60 16.06
N LEU A 146 16.90 -12.68 16.40
CA LEU A 146 15.46 -12.80 16.21
C LEU A 146 14.97 -12.05 14.96
N LYS A 147 15.76 -11.15 14.39
CA LYS A 147 15.36 -10.35 13.20
C LYS A 147 14.84 -11.20 12.04
N SER A 148 15.41 -12.37 11.80
CA SER A 148 14.97 -13.29 10.75
C SER A 148 13.58 -13.89 11.00
N LYS A 149 13.08 -13.87 12.24
CA LYS A 149 11.77 -14.40 12.64
C LYS A 149 10.64 -13.38 12.49
N VAL A 150 10.95 -12.09 12.39
CA VAL A 150 9.96 -11.00 12.34
C VAL A 150 8.89 -11.22 11.26
N PRO A 151 9.22 -11.56 10.00
CA PRO A 151 8.18 -11.80 8.99
C PRO A 151 7.23 -12.94 9.39
N SER A 152 7.74 -14.03 9.98
CA SER A 152 6.91 -15.18 10.39
C SER A 152 6.01 -14.86 11.59
N GLU A 153 6.43 -13.99 12.52
CA GLU A 153 5.56 -13.52 13.62
C GLU A 153 4.36 -12.72 13.12
N LEU A 154 4.53 -11.99 12.02
CA LEU A 154 3.47 -11.29 11.31
C LEU A 154 2.70 -12.18 10.32
N GLY A 155 2.97 -13.49 10.30
CA GLY A 155 2.29 -14.45 9.40
C GLY A 155 2.66 -14.31 7.94
N LEU A 156 3.77 -13.67 7.61
CA LEU A 156 4.23 -13.43 6.24
C LEU A 156 5.03 -14.62 5.69
N THR A 157 4.58 -15.18 4.59
CA THR A 157 5.33 -16.18 3.80
C THR A 157 6.21 -15.52 2.72
N SER A 158 5.87 -14.30 2.33
CA SER A 158 6.68 -13.41 1.49
C SER A 158 6.58 -12.01 2.07
N THR A 159 7.66 -11.25 2.03
CA THR A 159 7.72 -9.92 2.62
C THR A 159 7.15 -8.83 1.71
N TYR A 160 6.99 -9.13 0.43
CA TYR A 160 6.22 -8.36 -0.55
C TYR A 160 5.33 -9.31 -1.35
N TYR A 161 4.12 -8.90 -1.66
CA TYR A 161 3.13 -9.79 -2.27
C TYR A 161 1.98 -9.02 -2.92
N ALA A 162 1.16 -9.76 -3.69
CA ALA A 162 -0.05 -9.25 -4.33
C ALA A 162 -1.27 -10.08 -3.92
N PHE A 163 -2.43 -9.43 -3.88
CA PHE A 163 -3.72 -10.09 -3.79
C PHE A 163 -4.78 -9.30 -4.58
N HIS A 164 -5.95 -9.91 -4.83
CA HIS A 164 -6.94 -9.37 -5.76
C HIS A 164 -8.34 -9.38 -5.13
N HIS A 165 -9.08 -8.29 -5.31
CA HIS A 165 -10.51 -8.20 -4.99
C HIS A 165 -11.21 -7.21 -5.92
N ALA A 166 -12.40 -7.56 -6.39
CA ALA A 166 -13.33 -6.66 -7.08
C ALA A 166 -12.72 -5.88 -8.29
N GLY A 167 -11.82 -6.50 -9.06
CA GLY A 167 -11.14 -5.88 -10.20
C GLY A 167 -9.98 -4.94 -9.81
N PHE A 168 -9.58 -4.98 -8.57
CA PHE A 168 -8.39 -4.31 -8.06
C PHE A 168 -7.29 -5.30 -7.69
N ARG A 169 -6.05 -4.92 -8.01
CA ARG A 169 -4.83 -5.56 -7.52
C ARG A 169 -4.26 -4.73 -6.39
N PHE A 170 -3.98 -5.37 -5.27
CA PHE A 170 -3.39 -4.80 -4.07
C PHE A 170 -1.95 -5.29 -3.97
N LEU A 171 -0.98 -4.37 -4.01
CA LEU A 171 0.44 -4.68 -3.96
C LEU A 171 1.01 -4.19 -2.63
N VAL A 172 1.54 -5.09 -1.82
CA VAL A 172 2.23 -4.74 -0.57
C VAL A 172 3.73 -4.85 -0.80
N LEU A 173 4.44 -3.73 -0.59
CA LEU A 173 5.88 -3.62 -0.75
C LEU A 173 6.60 -3.79 0.58
N ASP A 174 7.77 -4.41 0.55
CA ASP A 174 8.74 -4.40 1.63
C ASP A 174 9.75 -3.28 1.41
N THR A 175 9.47 -2.11 1.95
CA THR A 175 10.35 -0.95 1.86
C THR A 175 11.51 -0.99 2.86
N THR A 176 11.58 -2.07 3.68
CA THR A 176 12.67 -2.35 4.63
C THR A 176 13.70 -3.34 4.08
N GLU A 177 13.47 -3.92 2.89
CA GLU A 177 14.22 -5.04 2.34
C GLU A 177 15.73 -4.76 2.25
N VAL A 178 16.10 -3.55 1.82
CA VAL A 178 17.48 -3.05 1.88
C VAL A 178 17.54 -1.92 2.89
N SER A 179 18.16 -2.18 4.03
CA SER A 179 18.28 -1.21 5.13
C SER A 179 19.41 -1.61 6.08
N THR A 180 19.77 -0.71 6.98
CA THR A 180 20.84 -0.93 7.96
C THR A 180 20.38 -1.71 9.20
N TYR A 181 19.06 -1.96 9.32
CA TYR A 181 18.44 -2.56 10.51
C TYR A 181 17.80 -3.94 10.24
N ARG A 182 17.53 -4.31 8.99
CA ARG A 182 16.83 -5.55 8.60
C ARG A 182 17.52 -6.82 9.09
N TYR A 183 18.85 -6.84 9.05
CA TYR A 183 19.68 -7.99 9.39
C TYR A 183 20.66 -7.62 10.49
N PRO A 184 21.32 -8.61 11.13
CA PRO A 184 22.39 -8.35 12.09
C PRO A 184 23.48 -7.42 11.56
N GLY A 185 24.08 -6.61 12.43
CA GLY A 185 25.02 -5.54 12.03
C GLY A 185 26.24 -6.00 11.23
N LYS A 186 26.69 -7.27 11.43
CA LYS A 186 27.81 -7.88 10.69
C LYS A 186 27.37 -8.59 9.40
N ASN A 187 26.09 -8.61 9.08
CA ASN A 187 25.58 -9.22 7.84
C ASN A 187 26.05 -8.44 6.60
N ALA A 188 26.43 -9.13 5.54
CA ALA A 188 26.90 -8.50 4.30
C ALA A 188 25.87 -7.54 3.68
N ALA A 189 24.57 -7.87 3.78
CA ALA A 189 23.50 -6.98 3.32
C ALA A 189 23.43 -5.69 4.14
N THR A 190 23.61 -5.77 5.48
CA THR A 190 23.66 -4.59 6.36
C THR A 190 24.86 -3.71 6.03
N LEU A 191 26.04 -4.30 5.81
CA LEU A 191 27.25 -3.56 5.46
C LEU A 191 27.09 -2.84 4.11
N SER A 192 26.52 -3.52 3.11
CA SER A 192 26.23 -2.91 1.80
C SER A 192 25.21 -1.78 1.92
N ALA A 193 24.15 -1.95 2.72
CA ALA A 193 23.17 -0.89 2.98
C ALA A 193 23.78 0.33 3.69
N GLN A 194 24.75 0.12 4.59
CA GLN A 194 25.48 1.21 5.24
C GLN A 194 26.35 2.01 4.25
N GLU A 195 26.93 1.33 3.24
CA GLU A 195 27.68 2.01 2.17
C GLU A 195 26.73 2.84 1.30
N GLU A 196 25.57 2.29 0.92
CA GLU A 196 24.54 3.00 0.18
C GLU A 196 24.04 4.23 0.95
N LEU A 197 23.75 4.09 2.24
CA LEU A 197 23.35 5.20 3.12
C LEU A 197 24.39 6.31 3.15
N ARG A 198 25.69 5.96 3.28
CA ARG A 198 26.79 6.95 3.24
C ARG A 198 26.84 7.68 1.89
N ALA A 199 26.65 6.97 0.78
CA ALA A 199 26.62 7.56 -0.55
C ALA A 199 25.44 8.54 -0.73
N LEU A 200 24.25 8.18 -0.25
CA LEU A 200 23.08 9.06 -0.25
C LEU A 200 23.29 10.31 0.60
N ALA A 201 23.87 10.16 1.80
CA ALA A 201 24.19 11.28 2.67
C ALA A 201 25.22 12.22 2.04
N ALA A 202 26.26 11.68 1.42
CA ALA A 202 27.25 12.46 0.67
C ALA A 202 26.65 13.20 -0.53
N ALA A 203 25.59 12.64 -1.13
CA ALA A 203 24.82 13.28 -2.20
C ALA A 203 23.76 14.28 -1.68
N GLY A 204 23.70 14.55 -0.38
CA GLY A 204 22.80 15.52 0.24
C GLY A 204 21.31 15.10 0.17
N LYS A 205 21.01 13.82 0.07
CA LYS A 205 19.62 13.36 -0.02
C LYS A 205 18.91 13.48 1.34
N PRO A 206 17.75 14.16 1.44
CA PRO A 206 17.06 14.35 2.71
C PRO A 206 16.64 13.02 3.36
N TYR A 207 16.32 12.02 2.57
CA TYR A 207 15.94 10.67 3.01
C TYR A 207 17.12 9.75 3.35
N ALA A 208 18.34 10.26 3.35
CA ALA A 208 19.53 9.51 3.79
C ALA A 208 19.54 9.36 5.32
N GLN A 209 18.55 8.64 5.82
CA GLN A 209 18.37 8.40 7.26
C GLN A 209 18.50 6.90 7.55
N SER A 210 19.05 6.55 8.71
CA SER A 210 19.31 5.16 9.09
C SER A 210 18.03 4.36 9.39
N TRP A 211 16.94 5.05 9.68
CA TRP A 211 15.61 4.43 9.89
C TRP A 211 14.82 4.20 8.61
N ASN A 212 15.29 4.70 7.47
CA ASN A 212 14.70 4.41 6.17
C ASN A 212 15.33 3.15 5.54
N GLY A 213 14.70 2.69 4.48
CA GLY A 213 15.17 1.59 3.66
C GLY A 213 14.72 1.77 2.22
N ARG A 214 14.89 0.72 1.41
CA ARG A 214 14.38 0.70 0.03
C ARG A 214 13.91 -0.70 -0.39
N VAL A 215 13.13 -0.75 -1.45
CA VAL A 215 12.88 -2.00 -2.17
C VAL A 215 14.14 -2.42 -2.93
N SER A 216 14.43 -3.73 -2.99
CA SER A 216 15.53 -4.25 -3.77
C SER A 216 15.24 -4.17 -5.28
N ASP A 217 16.29 -4.33 -6.10
CA ASP A 217 16.14 -4.38 -7.55
C ASP A 217 15.27 -5.57 -8.00
N ARG A 218 15.35 -6.71 -7.29
CA ARG A 218 14.47 -7.85 -7.53
C ARG A 218 13.00 -7.52 -7.25
N GLN A 219 12.70 -6.86 -6.14
CA GLN A 219 11.34 -6.43 -5.83
C GLN A 219 10.86 -5.36 -6.83
N PHE A 220 11.73 -4.47 -7.26
CA PHE A 220 11.42 -3.46 -8.27
C PHE A 220 11.03 -4.09 -9.62
N LEU A 221 11.73 -5.15 -10.05
CA LEU A 221 11.37 -5.93 -11.24
C LEU A 221 10.03 -6.64 -11.06
N TRP A 222 9.79 -7.26 -9.89
CA TRP A 222 8.52 -7.90 -9.56
C TRP A 222 7.36 -6.87 -9.59
N LEU A 223 7.54 -5.69 -9.00
CA LEU A 223 6.56 -4.61 -9.02
C LEU A 223 6.24 -4.19 -10.46
N THR A 224 7.27 -4.03 -11.29
CA THR A 224 7.11 -3.69 -12.72
C THR A 224 6.27 -4.73 -13.45
N GLU A 225 6.51 -6.01 -13.19
CA GLU A 225 5.76 -7.10 -13.81
C GLU A 225 4.31 -7.14 -13.30
N GLN A 226 4.07 -6.89 -12.01
CA GLN A 226 2.71 -6.79 -11.44
C GLN A 226 1.89 -5.66 -12.10
N LEU A 227 2.52 -4.51 -12.34
CA LEU A 227 1.87 -3.37 -12.98
C LEU A 227 1.54 -3.63 -14.45
N LYS A 228 2.42 -4.33 -15.20
CA LYS A 228 2.15 -4.78 -16.57
C LYS A 228 0.97 -5.75 -16.60
N GLN A 229 0.99 -6.77 -15.76
CA GLN A 229 -0.09 -7.76 -15.68
C GLN A 229 -1.43 -7.11 -15.31
N ALA A 230 -1.43 -6.14 -14.39
CA ALA A 230 -2.64 -5.39 -14.04
C ALA A 230 -3.16 -4.58 -15.23
N THR A 231 -2.26 -3.96 -15.99
CA THR A 231 -2.61 -3.21 -17.21
C THR A 231 -3.24 -4.13 -18.26
N ASP A 232 -2.62 -5.27 -18.52
CA ASP A 232 -3.11 -6.26 -19.50
C ASP A 232 -4.46 -6.86 -19.08
N ALA A 233 -4.68 -7.03 -17.78
CA ALA A 233 -5.93 -7.54 -17.21
C ALA A 233 -7.02 -6.47 -17.03
N GLY A 234 -6.74 -5.19 -17.27
CA GLY A 234 -7.67 -4.08 -17.02
C GLY A 234 -7.99 -3.85 -15.54
N GLU A 235 -7.10 -4.26 -14.64
CA GLU A 235 -7.23 -4.07 -13.20
C GLU A 235 -6.74 -2.68 -12.79
N SER A 236 -7.37 -2.09 -11.77
CA SER A 236 -6.81 -0.95 -11.04
C SER A 236 -5.88 -1.43 -9.93
N VAL A 237 -4.89 -0.62 -9.58
CA VAL A 237 -3.86 -0.99 -8.59
C VAL A 237 -3.85 -0.01 -7.42
N LEU A 238 -3.88 -0.56 -6.21
CA LEU A 238 -3.51 0.15 -4.98
C LEU A 238 -2.21 -0.46 -4.45
N VAL A 239 -1.24 0.40 -4.14
CA VAL A 239 0.07 -0.01 -3.63
C VAL A 239 0.20 0.41 -2.17
N PHE A 240 0.78 -0.45 -1.35
CA PHE A 240 0.99 -0.24 0.07
C PHE A 240 2.45 -0.48 0.43
N GLY A 241 2.96 0.24 1.38
CA GLY A 241 4.28 0.05 1.96
C GLY A 241 4.38 0.77 3.29
N HIS A 242 5.55 0.76 3.90
CA HIS A 242 5.73 1.47 5.17
C HIS A 242 6.27 2.89 4.97
N HIS A 243 7.39 3.05 4.28
CA HIS A 243 8.02 4.36 4.08
C HIS A 243 7.30 5.17 2.98
N PRO A 244 7.14 6.50 3.16
CA PRO A 244 6.64 7.39 2.10
C PRO A 244 7.50 7.35 0.83
N ILE A 245 6.87 7.73 -0.29
CA ILE A 245 7.54 7.98 -1.57
C ILE A 245 7.56 9.48 -1.88
N LEU A 246 6.48 10.17 -1.56
CA LEU A 246 6.31 11.62 -1.76
C LEU A 246 5.52 12.29 -0.60
N PRO A 247 5.76 13.61 -0.38
CA PRO A 247 6.79 14.46 -0.95
C PRO A 247 8.19 13.98 -0.59
N GLU A 248 9.21 14.25 -1.43
CA GLU A 248 10.58 13.86 -1.13
C GLU A 248 11.08 14.58 0.10
N GLU A 249 11.30 13.85 1.19
CA GLU A 249 11.66 14.34 2.51
C GLU A 249 12.41 13.29 3.35
N ALA A 250 12.73 13.62 4.60
CA ALA A 250 13.54 12.78 5.49
C ALA A 250 12.97 11.36 5.74
N HIS A 251 11.65 11.17 5.64
CA HIS A 251 11.01 9.87 5.90
C HIS A 251 10.85 8.98 4.65
N CYS A 252 11.21 9.48 3.47
CA CYS A 252 11.03 8.72 2.23
C CYS A 252 11.96 7.51 2.14
N THR A 253 11.48 6.47 1.46
CA THR A 253 12.34 5.34 1.07
C THR A 253 13.52 5.82 0.21
N TRP A 254 14.70 5.19 0.33
CA TRP A 254 15.94 5.64 -0.33
C TRP A 254 15.86 5.69 -1.85
N ASN A 255 14.98 4.90 -2.47
CA ASN A 255 14.73 4.93 -3.91
C ASN A 255 13.36 5.53 -4.29
N CYS A 256 12.87 6.48 -3.49
CA CYS A 256 11.56 7.12 -3.67
C CYS A 256 11.34 7.70 -5.07
N GLY A 257 12.33 8.38 -5.64
CA GLY A 257 12.24 8.94 -7.00
C GLY A 257 12.07 7.88 -8.09
N ALA A 258 12.77 6.74 -7.97
CA ALA A 258 12.62 5.63 -8.91
C ALA A 258 11.24 4.95 -8.78
N LEU A 259 10.75 4.75 -7.55
CA LEU A 259 9.41 4.21 -7.30
C LEU A 259 8.33 5.14 -7.82
N HIS A 260 8.40 6.45 -7.54
CA HIS A 260 7.47 7.43 -8.08
C HIS A 260 7.43 7.38 -9.61
N LYS A 261 8.60 7.40 -10.27
CA LYS A 261 8.71 7.32 -11.73
C LYS A 261 8.10 6.04 -12.28
N LEU A 262 8.34 4.88 -11.64
CA LEU A 262 7.74 3.62 -12.08
C LEU A 262 6.22 3.64 -11.93
N LEU A 263 5.71 3.95 -10.75
CA LEU A 263 4.27 3.88 -10.45
C LEU A 263 3.47 4.84 -11.33
N SER A 264 3.96 6.07 -11.56
CA SER A 264 3.28 7.09 -12.38
C SER A 264 3.26 6.78 -13.88
N GLN A 265 4.08 5.84 -14.36
CA GLN A 265 4.04 5.38 -15.75
C GLN A 265 2.87 4.43 -16.06
N PHE A 266 2.21 3.90 -15.03
CA PHE A 266 1.10 2.96 -15.19
C PHE A 266 -0.22 3.59 -14.77
N PRO A 267 -1.09 4.01 -15.71
CA PRO A 267 -2.38 4.65 -15.39
C PRO A 267 -3.33 3.77 -14.58
N CYS A 268 -3.11 2.44 -14.55
CA CYS A 268 -3.84 1.52 -13.68
C CYS A 268 -3.50 1.74 -12.20
N CYS A 269 -2.33 2.28 -11.87
CA CYS A 269 -1.91 2.56 -10.50
C CYS A 269 -2.56 3.85 -10.00
N LYS A 270 -3.38 3.76 -8.94
CA LYS A 270 -4.23 4.86 -8.47
C LYS A 270 -3.69 5.55 -7.23
N ALA A 271 -3.15 4.78 -6.28
CA ALA A 271 -2.66 5.33 -5.03
C ALA A 271 -1.54 4.47 -4.41
N TYR A 272 -0.68 5.13 -3.66
CA TYR A 272 0.27 4.55 -2.72
C TYR A 272 -0.08 4.99 -1.30
N LEU A 273 -0.31 4.03 -0.39
CA LEU A 273 -0.66 4.26 1.00
C LEU A 273 0.44 3.74 1.92
N ASN A 274 0.81 4.52 2.92
CA ASN A 274 1.93 4.19 3.81
C ASN A 274 1.75 4.73 5.23
N GLY A 275 2.64 4.35 6.14
CA GLY A 275 2.82 4.84 7.51
C GLY A 275 4.10 5.65 7.67
N HIS A 276 4.89 5.34 8.71
CA HIS A 276 6.23 5.83 9.03
C HIS A 276 6.28 7.30 9.45
N ARG A 277 5.70 8.21 8.71
CA ARG A 277 5.60 9.62 9.08
C ARG A 277 4.32 9.85 9.87
N HIS A 278 4.37 9.73 11.18
CA HIS A 278 3.22 9.71 12.09
C HIS A 278 2.28 10.92 11.99
N SER A 279 2.77 12.06 11.47
CA SER A 279 1.95 13.26 11.26
C SER A 279 0.97 13.15 10.09
N GLY A 280 1.03 12.03 9.36
CA GLY A 280 0.20 11.84 8.17
C GLY A 280 0.55 12.79 7.02
N GLY A 281 -0.14 12.68 5.91
CA GLY A 281 0.03 13.57 4.77
C GLY A 281 -0.64 13.04 3.51
N HIS A 282 -0.80 13.94 2.53
CA HIS A 282 -1.34 13.57 1.23
C HIS A 282 -0.74 14.44 0.14
N GLN A 283 -0.37 13.82 -0.95
CA GLN A 283 0.03 14.50 -2.18
C GLN A 283 -0.62 13.82 -3.39
N PHE A 284 -1.06 14.62 -4.35
CA PHE A 284 -1.42 14.16 -5.69
C PHE A 284 -0.34 14.65 -6.66
N LYS A 285 0.25 13.73 -7.41
CA LYS A 285 1.29 14.05 -8.39
C LYS A 285 1.29 13.01 -9.51
N ASP A 286 1.42 13.48 -10.75
CA ASP A 286 1.55 12.66 -11.96
C ASP A 286 0.48 11.56 -12.06
N GLY A 287 -0.79 11.93 -11.75
CA GLY A 287 -1.94 11.02 -11.84
C GLY A 287 -2.13 10.08 -10.66
N MET A 288 -1.25 10.12 -9.66
CA MET A 288 -1.25 9.24 -8.49
C MET A 288 -1.45 9.98 -7.17
N HIS A 289 -2.11 9.33 -6.25
CA HIS A 289 -2.23 9.76 -4.87
C HIS A 289 -1.18 9.07 -3.98
N TYR A 290 -0.54 9.85 -3.12
CA TYR A 290 0.39 9.40 -2.07
C TYR A 290 -0.21 9.78 -0.74
N LEU A 291 -0.67 8.79 0.03
CA LEU A 291 -1.34 9.00 1.31
C LEU A 291 -0.53 8.36 2.44
N THR A 292 -0.02 9.18 3.33
CA THR A 292 0.57 8.74 4.59
C THR A 292 -0.47 8.79 5.68
N LEU A 293 -0.70 7.69 6.38
CA LEU A 293 -1.60 7.63 7.52
C LEU A 293 -0.95 8.22 8.78
N HIS A 294 -1.77 8.68 9.71
CA HIS A 294 -1.28 9.05 11.04
C HIS A 294 -0.87 7.80 11.83
N GLY A 295 0.28 7.86 12.50
CA GLY A 295 0.74 6.77 13.35
C GLY A 295 -0.13 6.62 14.60
N MET A 296 -0.56 5.38 14.90
CA MET A 296 -1.35 5.08 16.10
C MET A 296 -0.60 5.42 17.40
N LEU A 297 0.72 5.26 17.41
CA LEU A 297 1.59 5.47 18.57
C LEU A 297 1.44 6.87 19.18
N ASP A 298 1.35 7.90 18.34
CA ASP A 298 1.47 9.28 18.79
C ASP A 298 0.23 9.77 19.54
N THR A 299 0.46 10.59 20.55
CA THR A 299 -0.51 11.22 21.44
C THR A 299 -1.39 10.22 22.23
N GLN A 300 -2.30 10.71 23.04
CA GLN A 300 -3.29 9.88 23.73
C GLN A 300 -4.44 9.46 22.82
N ASP A 301 -4.72 10.25 21.78
CA ASP A 301 -5.77 9.96 20.81
C ASP A 301 -5.34 8.84 19.83
N ASN A 302 -6.31 8.04 19.45
CA ASN A 302 -6.09 6.94 18.49
C ASN A 302 -5.92 7.49 17.06
N ALA A 303 -5.43 6.65 16.15
CA ALA A 303 -5.40 6.90 14.71
C ALA A 303 -5.53 5.59 13.94
N PHE A 304 -6.62 5.43 13.18
CA PHE A 304 -6.86 4.31 12.26
C PHE A 304 -7.96 4.71 11.27
N SER A 305 -8.25 3.88 10.28
CA SER A 305 -9.26 4.19 9.27
C SER A 305 -10.08 2.98 8.86
N LEU A 306 -11.29 3.29 8.38
CA LEU A 306 -12.09 2.45 7.51
C LEU A 306 -11.99 3.00 6.09
N ALA A 307 -11.73 2.15 5.12
CA ALA A 307 -11.60 2.51 3.71
C ALA A 307 -12.72 1.86 2.90
N HIS A 308 -13.43 2.66 2.11
CA HIS A 308 -14.47 2.22 1.18
C HIS A 308 -13.98 2.39 -0.24
N LEU A 309 -13.79 1.27 -0.93
CA LEU A 309 -13.29 1.26 -2.30
C LEU A 309 -14.44 1.27 -3.30
N HIS A 310 -14.47 2.29 -4.13
CA HIS A 310 -15.38 2.44 -5.27
C HIS A 310 -14.61 2.28 -6.59
N ARG A 311 -15.30 2.19 -7.72
CA ARG A 311 -14.63 2.14 -9.04
C ARG A 311 -13.82 3.40 -9.33
N SER A 312 -14.32 4.55 -8.90
CA SER A 312 -13.78 5.88 -9.23
C SER A 312 -13.07 6.58 -8.08
N CYS A 313 -13.10 6.03 -6.85
CA CYS A 313 -12.47 6.65 -5.69
C CYS A 313 -12.21 5.66 -4.56
N LEU A 314 -11.39 6.10 -3.63
CA LEU A 314 -11.22 5.50 -2.30
C LEU A 314 -11.63 6.53 -1.26
N GLU A 315 -12.66 6.21 -0.48
CA GLU A 315 -13.08 7.02 0.66
C GLU A 315 -12.41 6.48 1.92
N ILE A 316 -11.76 7.35 2.65
CA ILE A 316 -11.12 7.07 3.94
C ILE A 316 -11.96 7.72 5.03
N GLU A 317 -12.60 6.93 5.85
CA GLU A 317 -13.21 7.37 7.10
C GLU A 317 -12.16 7.24 8.20
N GLY A 318 -11.71 8.39 8.73
CA GLY A 318 -10.69 8.47 9.75
C GLY A 318 -11.26 8.47 11.15
N PHE A 319 -10.59 7.80 12.08
CA PHE A 319 -10.91 7.76 13.50
C PHE A 319 -9.79 8.39 14.33
N GLY A 320 -10.18 9.12 15.37
CA GLY A 320 -9.27 9.86 16.23
C GLY A 320 -8.53 10.95 15.45
N ARG A 321 -7.20 10.91 15.43
CA ARG A 321 -6.37 11.90 14.70
C ARG A 321 -6.33 11.66 13.18
N GLN A 322 -6.73 10.49 12.71
CA GLN A 322 -6.74 10.22 11.28
C GLN A 322 -7.81 11.04 10.58
N GLN A 323 -7.42 11.80 9.58
CA GLN A 323 -8.33 12.63 8.79
C GLN A 323 -9.13 11.79 7.78
N SER A 324 -10.43 12.05 7.69
CA SER A 324 -11.26 11.53 6.61
C SER A 324 -10.93 12.20 5.27
N ARG A 325 -11.02 11.44 4.17
CA ARG A 325 -10.62 11.92 2.85
C ARG A 325 -11.21 11.08 1.74
N THR A 326 -11.59 11.72 0.64
CA THR A 326 -11.90 11.03 -0.62
C THR A 326 -10.76 11.23 -1.62
N ILE A 327 -10.28 10.12 -2.19
CA ILE A 327 -9.24 10.06 -3.21
C ILE A 327 -9.90 9.65 -4.52
N SER A 328 -10.04 10.58 -5.47
CA SER A 328 -10.68 10.33 -6.77
C SER A 328 -9.70 9.73 -7.76
N PHE A 329 -10.01 8.59 -8.34
CA PHE A 329 -9.22 7.92 -9.38
C PHE A 329 -9.53 8.56 -10.74
N ARG A 330 -8.52 9.13 -11.34
CA ARG A 330 -8.60 9.72 -12.68
C ARG A 330 -8.05 8.77 -13.74
#